data_c75428a2e719ce7ef51c067f5e49fcc4
#
_entry.id   c75428a2e719ce7ef51c067f5e49fcc4
#
_cell.length_a   1.000
_cell.length_b   1.000
_cell.length_c   1.000
_cell.angle_alpha   90.00
_cell.angle_beta   90.00
_cell.angle_gamma   90.00
#
_symmetry.space_group_name_H-M   'P 1'
#
loop_
_entity.id
_entity.type
_entity.pdbx_description
1 polymer ?
#
loop_
_entity_poly.entity_id
_entity_poly.type
_entity_poly.pdbx_seq_one_letter_code
_entity_poly.pdbx_strand_id
1 'polypeptide(L)'
;MSIVGKASKRPKEASAAELALDRYDLLVADFYEKYRTTPSKSETKAQRDKRLTAEARDLKFLKLKRIELIAHARVEDLEDKLESYTSENLQKNASDLLREKHHPTGRLAGNLTAAGEPQPTQNHEPHHIIPGEGRFRKADMRAARLNMHLHRVGINDPRNGVWLMNFISNATYNWADPQSPPHRSLHRYNYETWISAKFARTTVEKKHFEARLFQVKMHLKKGTYPEKVMGSKDNSWTG
;
A
#
# COMPACT_ATOMS: atom_id res chain seq x y z
N MET A 1 -37.79 -14.11 26.69
CA MET A 1 -36.36 -14.30 27.02
C MET A 1 -35.58 -13.32 26.16
N SER A 2 -35.04 -12.28 26.79
CA SER A 2 -34.27 -11.23 26.13
C SER A 2 -32.88 -11.79 25.79
N ILE A 3 -32.57 -11.94 24.53
CA ILE A 3 -31.20 -12.22 24.06
C ILE A 3 -30.52 -10.85 23.84
N VAL A 4 -30.36 -10.11 24.92
CA VAL A 4 -29.40 -9.01 24.90
C VAL A 4 -28.03 -9.68 25.03
N GLY A 5 -27.32 -9.85 23.89
CA GLY A 5 -25.95 -10.27 23.90
C GLY A 5 -25.16 -9.33 24.82
N LYS A 6 -24.57 -9.88 25.89
CA LYS A 6 -23.65 -9.13 26.75
C LYS A 6 -22.52 -8.63 25.82
N ALA A 7 -22.46 -7.30 25.64
CA ALA A 7 -21.28 -6.69 25.02
C ALA A 7 -20.04 -7.26 25.74
N SER A 8 -19.16 -7.89 25.01
CA SER A 8 -17.91 -8.40 25.54
C SER A 8 -17.18 -7.24 26.20
N LYS A 9 -16.83 -7.36 27.48
CA LYS A 9 -15.97 -6.38 28.16
C LYS A 9 -14.57 -6.53 27.54
N ARG A 10 -14.29 -5.75 26.50
CA ARG A 10 -12.96 -5.66 25.94
C ARG A 10 -12.03 -4.88 26.85
N PRO A 11 -10.70 -5.11 26.77
CA PRO A 11 -9.71 -4.33 27.52
C PRO A 11 -9.85 -2.84 27.22
N LYS A 12 -9.32 -2.00 28.12
CA LYS A 12 -9.38 -0.52 28.02
C LYS A 12 -8.71 0.09 26.76
N GLU A 13 -8.02 -0.72 25.98
CA GLU A 13 -7.22 -0.35 24.79
C GLU A 13 -7.76 -1.01 23.50
N ALA A 14 -9.08 -1.01 23.32
CA ALA A 14 -9.67 -1.52 22.08
C ALA A 14 -9.24 -0.65 20.89
N SER A 15 -8.83 -1.28 19.79
CA SER A 15 -8.49 -0.59 18.54
C SER A 15 -9.72 0.14 17.95
N ALA A 16 -9.47 1.07 17.03
CA ALA A 16 -10.55 1.78 16.33
C ALA A 16 -11.45 0.80 15.54
N ALA A 17 -10.86 -0.25 14.94
CA ALA A 17 -11.60 -1.30 14.23
C ALA A 17 -12.48 -2.13 15.17
N GLU A 18 -12.00 -2.47 16.38
CA GLU A 18 -12.78 -3.18 17.39
C GLU A 18 -13.97 -2.35 17.89
N LEU A 19 -13.76 -1.05 18.14
CA LEU A 19 -14.84 -0.14 18.52
C LEU A 19 -15.86 0.02 17.40
N ALA A 20 -15.43 0.05 16.14
CA ALA A 20 -16.32 0.11 15.00
C ALA A 20 -17.12 -1.19 14.82
N LEU A 21 -16.51 -2.36 15.11
CA LEU A 21 -17.20 -3.65 15.12
C LEU A 21 -18.29 -3.70 16.21
N ASP A 22 -18.00 -3.27 17.43
CA ASP A 22 -18.98 -3.23 18.52
C ASP A 22 -20.19 -2.33 18.17
N ARG A 23 -19.93 -1.18 17.52
CA ARG A 23 -21.01 -0.30 17.02
C ARG A 23 -21.83 -0.96 15.91
N TYR A 24 -21.18 -1.69 15.00
CA TYR A 24 -21.84 -2.42 13.93
C TYR A 24 -22.74 -3.52 14.51
N ASP A 25 -22.28 -4.28 15.49
CA ASP A 25 -23.07 -5.33 16.16
C ASP A 25 -24.32 -4.78 16.82
N LEU A 26 -24.24 -3.58 17.41
CA LEU A 26 -25.43 -2.88 17.94
C LEU A 26 -26.41 -2.51 16.83
N LEU A 27 -25.94 -1.99 15.69
CA LEU A 27 -26.81 -1.68 14.54
C LEU A 27 -27.48 -2.92 13.97
N VAL A 28 -26.78 -4.06 13.97
CA VAL A 28 -27.34 -5.35 13.53
C VAL A 28 -28.42 -5.83 14.52
N ALA A 29 -28.15 -5.70 15.82
CA ALA A 29 -29.14 -6.07 16.84
C ALA A 29 -30.41 -5.22 16.73
N ASP A 30 -30.29 -3.90 16.59
CA ASP A 30 -31.40 -2.96 16.40
C ASP A 30 -32.23 -3.29 15.14
N PHE A 31 -31.54 -3.64 14.02
CA PHE A 31 -32.20 -4.05 12.81
C PHE A 31 -33.08 -5.29 13.03
N TYR A 32 -32.52 -6.35 13.63
CA TYR A 32 -33.27 -7.58 13.87
C TYR A 32 -34.39 -7.38 14.89
N GLU A 33 -34.20 -6.57 15.91
CA GLU A 33 -35.25 -6.25 16.86
C GLU A 33 -36.40 -5.50 16.21
N LYS A 34 -36.11 -4.51 15.37
CA LYS A 34 -37.08 -3.71 14.61
C LYS A 34 -37.94 -4.55 13.68
N TYR A 35 -37.34 -5.53 12.99
CA TYR A 35 -38.02 -6.33 11.96
C TYR A 35 -38.44 -7.74 12.41
N ARG A 36 -38.21 -8.10 13.69
CA ARG A 36 -38.61 -9.38 14.28
C ARG A 36 -40.13 -9.52 14.46
N THR A 37 -40.84 -8.41 14.59
CA THR A 37 -42.28 -8.41 14.91
C THR A 37 -43.08 -8.98 13.77
N THR A 38 -43.97 -9.98 14.07
CA THR A 38 -44.87 -10.53 13.10
C THR A 38 -45.87 -9.46 12.63
N PRO A 39 -46.04 -9.25 11.32
CA PRO A 39 -46.95 -8.27 10.78
C PRO A 39 -48.39 -8.54 11.27
N SER A 40 -49.16 -7.48 11.51
CA SER A 40 -50.53 -7.57 11.86
C SER A 40 -51.34 -8.29 10.75
N LYS A 41 -52.27 -9.16 11.13
CA LYS A 41 -53.19 -9.81 10.15
C LYS A 41 -54.05 -8.79 9.41
N SER A 42 -54.17 -7.57 9.88
CA SER A 42 -54.92 -6.46 9.26
C SER A 42 -54.02 -5.50 8.47
N GLU A 43 -52.75 -5.85 8.22
CA GLU A 43 -51.82 -5.01 7.48
C GLU A 43 -52.32 -4.79 6.04
N THR A 44 -52.54 -3.54 5.66
CA THR A 44 -52.89 -3.19 4.26
C THR A 44 -51.67 -3.37 3.32
N LYS A 45 -51.97 -3.52 2.02
CA LYS A 45 -50.93 -3.63 0.97
C LYS A 45 -49.94 -2.45 1.04
N ALA A 46 -50.44 -1.22 1.18
CA ALA A 46 -49.61 -0.02 1.26
C ALA A 46 -48.71 -0.03 2.50
N GLN A 47 -49.20 -0.48 3.65
CA GLN A 47 -48.42 -0.62 4.88
C GLN A 47 -47.31 -1.66 4.74
N ARG A 48 -47.67 -2.83 4.13
CA ARG A 48 -46.68 -3.88 3.83
C ARG A 48 -45.57 -3.40 2.90
N ASP A 49 -45.93 -2.74 1.79
CA ASP A 49 -44.94 -2.23 0.81
C ASP A 49 -44.01 -1.20 1.46
N LYS A 50 -44.56 -0.32 2.30
CA LYS A 50 -43.77 0.66 3.06
C LYS A 50 -42.80 -0.03 4.04
N ARG A 51 -43.25 -1.06 4.76
CA ARG A 51 -42.42 -1.82 5.70
C ARG A 51 -41.29 -2.55 4.96
N LEU A 52 -41.61 -3.29 3.87
CA LEU A 52 -40.62 -4.01 3.07
C LEU A 52 -39.57 -3.06 2.43
N THR A 53 -40.02 -1.88 1.97
CA THR A 53 -39.12 -0.86 1.44
C THR A 53 -38.17 -0.32 2.53
N ALA A 54 -38.68 -0.07 3.73
CA ALA A 54 -37.87 0.38 4.87
C ALA A 54 -36.85 -0.70 5.29
N GLU A 55 -37.28 -1.95 5.38
CA GLU A 55 -36.42 -3.10 5.72
C GLU A 55 -35.30 -3.26 4.68
N ALA A 56 -35.62 -3.22 3.38
CA ALA A 56 -34.65 -3.31 2.31
C ALA A 56 -33.61 -2.15 2.36
N ARG A 57 -34.07 -0.93 2.63
CA ARG A 57 -33.19 0.24 2.80
C ARG A 57 -32.25 0.05 3.99
N ASP A 58 -32.78 -0.37 5.15
CA ASP A 58 -32.00 -0.53 6.36
C ASP A 58 -31.00 -1.70 6.23
N LEU A 59 -31.39 -2.78 5.55
CA LEU A 59 -30.46 -3.88 5.20
C LEU A 59 -29.34 -3.43 4.27
N LYS A 60 -29.67 -2.59 3.27
CA LYS A 60 -28.64 -2.00 2.38
C LYS A 60 -27.66 -1.13 3.17
N PHE A 61 -28.14 -0.34 4.12
CA PHE A 61 -27.29 0.45 5.00
C PHE A 61 -26.33 -0.42 5.81
N LEU A 62 -26.80 -1.51 6.42
CA LEU A 62 -25.95 -2.46 7.15
C LEU A 62 -24.88 -3.09 6.26
N LYS A 63 -25.25 -3.47 5.02
CA LYS A 63 -24.26 -3.99 4.05
C LYS A 63 -23.16 -3.00 3.73
N LEU A 64 -23.49 -1.72 3.55
CA LEU A 64 -22.50 -0.67 3.30
C LEU A 64 -21.62 -0.45 4.53
N LYS A 65 -22.20 -0.41 5.74
CA LYS A 65 -21.43 -0.29 6.98
C LYS A 65 -20.47 -1.47 7.22
N ARG A 66 -20.89 -2.68 6.85
CA ARG A 66 -20.01 -3.85 6.90
C ARG A 66 -18.81 -3.72 5.94
N ILE A 67 -19.03 -3.23 4.72
CA ILE A 67 -17.95 -3.01 3.74
C ILE A 67 -16.97 -1.98 4.26
N GLU A 68 -17.48 -0.86 4.80
CA GLU A 68 -16.68 0.19 5.42
C GLU A 68 -15.81 -0.36 6.57
N LEU A 69 -16.41 -1.13 7.48
CA LEU A 69 -15.69 -1.75 8.59
C LEU A 69 -14.56 -2.69 8.14
N ILE A 70 -14.84 -3.53 7.13
CA ILE A 70 -13.82 -4.44 6.56
C ILE A 70 -12.68 -3.64 5.92
N ALA A 71 -12.99 -2.52 5.25
CA ALA A 71 -11.97 -1.66 4.67
C ALA A 71 -11.09 -1.03 5.75
N HIS A 72 -11.68 -0.51 6.82
CA HIS A 72 -10.94 0.03 7.98
C HIS A 72 -10.01 -1.01 8.61
N ALA A 73 -10.53 -2.20 8.91
CA ALA A 73 -9.73 -3.27 9.51
C ALA A 73 -8.55 -3.71 8.61
N ARG A 74 -8.73 -3.67 7.30
CA ARG A 74 -7.62 -3.97 6.35
C ARG A 74 -6.54 -2.90 6.34
N VAL A 75 -6.94 -1.64 6.43
CA VAL A 75 -5.97 -0.51 6.49
C VAL A 75 -5.17 -0.62 7.78
N GLU A 76 -5.83 -0.80 8.94
CA GLU A 76 -5.18 -0.96 10.24
C GLU A 76 -4.18 -2.14 10.24
N ASP A 77 -4.56 -3.32 9.73
CA ASP A 77 -3.65 -4.48 9.59
C ASP A 77 -2.42 -4.18 8.72
N LEU A 78 -2.57 -3.37 7.66
CA LEU A 78 -1.45 -2.96 6.81
C LEU A 78 -0.53 -1.95 7.53
N GLU A 79 -1.12 -0.99 8.25
CA GLU A 79 -0.37 -0.01 9.03
C GLU A 79 0.44 -0.68 10.15
N ASP A 80 -0.17 -1.60 10.90
CA ASP A 80 0.51 -2.41 11.93
C ASP A 80 1.68 -3.22 11.35
N LYS A 81 1.49 -3.82 10.18
CA LYS A 81 2.56 -4.56 9.48
C LYS A 81 3.70 -3.64 9.03
N LEU A 82 3.40 -2.43 8.57
CA LEU A 82 4.41 -1.45 8.19
C LEU A 82 5.17 -0.96 9.42
N GLU A 83 4.48 -0.68 10.53
CA GLU A 83 5.09 -0.26 11.78
C GLU A 83 6.03 -1.35 12.32
N SER A 84 5.55 -2.60 12.36
CA SER A 84 6.38 -3.75 12.75
C SER A 84 7.62 -3.89 11.85
N TYR A 85 7.45 -3.79 10.53
CA TYR A 85 8.55 -3.85 9.57
C TYR A 85 9.59 -2.75 9.80
N THR A 86 9.15 -1.51 10.00
CA THR A 86 10.05 -0.38 10.24
C THR A 86 10.76 -0.48 11.58
N SER A 87 10.04 -0.85 12.64
CA SER A 87 10.58 -1.06 13.98
C SER A 87 11.63 -2.17 14.03
N GLU A 88 11.36 -3.30 13.37
CA GLU A 88 12.33 -4.39 13.23
C GLU A 88 13.58 -3.94 12.48
N ASN A 89 13.43 -3.14 11.41
CA ASN A 89 14.56 -2.67 10.62
C ASN A 89 15.46 -1.69 11.41
N LEU A 90 14.91 -0.95 12.37
CA LEU A 90 15.70 -0.11 13.26
C LEU A 90 16.64 -0.93 14.16
N GLN A 91 16.28 -2.17 14.48
CA GLN A 91 17.08 -3.07 15.32
C GLN A 91 18.13 -3.87 14.53
N LYS A 92 17.96 -4.01 13.20
CA LYS A 92 18.86 -4.79 12.33
C LYS A 92 20.06 -3.93 11.91
N ASN A 93 21.23 -4.56 11.78
CA ASN A 93 22.37 -3.90 11.13
C ASN A 93 22.24 -3.94 9.58
N ALA A 94 23.09 -3.17 8.88
CA ALA A 94 23.03 -3.08 7.43
C ALA A 94 23.28 -4.42 6.72
N SER A 95 24.10 -5.30 7.29
CA SER A 95 24.38 -6.63 6.73
C SER A 95 23.17 -7.56 6.83
N ASP A 96 22.40 -7.46 7.92
CA ASP A 96 21.17 -8.23 8.09
C ASP A 96 20.09 -7.75 7.11
N LEU A 97 19.93 -6.44 6.97
CA LEU A 97 19.02 -5.85 5.99
C LEU A 97 19.38 -6.22 4.54
N LEU A 98 20.68 -6.39 4.26
CA LEU A 98 21.14 -6.79 2.93
C LEU A 98 20.69 -8.22 2.54
N ARG A 99 20.41 -9.08 3.52
CA ARG A 99 19.89 -10.44 3.31
C ARG A 99 18.38 -10.47 3.03
N GLU A 100 17.67 -9.36 3.26
CA GLU A 100 16.24 -9.30 3.01
C GLU A 100 15.95 -9.55 1.52
N LYS A 101 15.01 -10.48 1.25
CA LYS A 101 14.54 -10.78 -0.11
C LYS A 101 13.68 -9.64 -0.65
N HIS A 102 13.91 -9.28 -1.90
CA HIS A 102 13.12 -8.27 -2.60
C HIS A 102 11.95 -8.88 -3.42
N HIS A 103 11.94 -10.20 -3.60
CA HIS A 103 10.84 -10.94 -4.22
C HIS A 103 10.25 -11.97 -3.25
N PRO A 104 8.94 -12.22 -3.32
CA PRO A 104 7.93 -11.52 -4.14
C PRO A 104 7.70 -10.08 -3.66
N THR A 105 7.27 -9.21 -4.59
CA THR A 105 7.07 -7.76 -4.34
C THR A 105 5.83 -7.42 -3.52
N GLY A 106 5.08 -8.42 -3.07
CA GLY A 106 3.85 -8.23 -2.28
C GLY A 106 4.06 -7.45 -0.98
N ARG A 107 5.25 -7.61 -0.32
CA ARG A 107 5.59 -6.83 0.87
C ARG A 107 5.74 -5.34 0.54
N LEU A 108 6.43 -4.99 -0.55
CA LEU A 108 6.55 -3.61 -0.99
C LEU A 108 5.18 -3.03 -1.35
N ALA A 109 4.32 -3.80 -2.04
CA ALA A 109 2.96 -3.39 -2.37
C ALA A 109 2.13 -3.06 -1.12
N GLY A 110 2.14 -3.95 -0.12
CA GLY A 110 1.47 -3.74 1.16
C GLY A 110 1.99 -2.50 1.89
N ASN A 111 3.32 -2.34 1.96
CA ASN A 111 3.95 -1.21 2.63
C ASN A 111 3.69 0.13 1.93
N LEU A 112 3.62 0.17 0.58
CA LEU A 112 3.20 1.36 -0.15
C LEU A 112 1.75 1.73 0.16
N THR A 113 0.86 0.74 0.17
CA THR A 113 -0.56 0.97 0.49
C THR A 113 -0.74 1.47 1.92
N ALA A 114 -0.04 0.87 2.88
CA ALA A 114 -0.04 1.30 4.29
C ALA A 114 0.52 2.72 4.48
N ALA A 115 1.49 3.11 3.66
CA ALA A 115 2.06 4.46 3.67
C ALA A 115 1.18 5.52 2.96
N GLY A 116 -0.07 5.19 2.62
CA GLY A 116 -1.01 6.10 1.95
C GLY A 116 -0.80 6.21 0.43
N GLU A 117 -0.04 5.28 -0.16
CA GLU A 117 0.17 5.17 -1.60
C GLU A 117 -0.53 3.90 -2.14
N PRO A 118 -1.86 3.88 -2.30
CA PRO A 118 -2.58 2.70 -2.77
C PRO A 118 -2.26 2.42 -4.24
N GLN A 119 -2.40 1.14 -4.65
CA GLN A 119 -2.23 0.73 -6.04
C GLN A 119 -3.25 1.46 -6.94
N PRO A 120 -2.80 2.26 -7.93
CA PRO A 120 -3.70 3.07 -8.74
C PRO A 120 -4.66 2.26 -9.63
N THR A 121 -4.15 1.18 -10.25
CA THR A 121 -4.93 0.23 -11.04
C THR A 121 -4.34 -1.18 -10.95
N GLN A 122 -5.08 -2.20 -11.37
CA GLN A 122 -4.61 -3.59 -11.41
C GLN A 122 -3.37 -3.80 -12.29
N ASN A 123 -3.10 -2.87 -13.21
CA ASN A 123 -1.95 -2.91 -14.12
C ASN A 123 -0.70 -2.22 -13.54
N HIS A 124 -0.76 -1.67 -12.33
CA HIS A 124 0.42 -1.14 -11.66
C HIS A 124 1.13 -2.22 -10.86
N GLU A 125 2.45 -2.24 -10.96
CA GLU A 125 3.35 -3.10 -10.19
C GLU A 125 4.23 -2.25 -9.27
N PRO A 126 4.54 -2.71 -8.05
CA PRO A 126 5.46 -1.99 -7.18
C PRO A 126 6.89 -2.18 -7.70
N HIS A 127 7.62 -1.09 -7.84
CA HIS A 127 9.00 -1.04 -8.33
C HIS A 127 9.93 -0.56 -7.21
N HIS A 128 11.02 -1.31 -6.97
CA HIS A 128 12.11 -0.89 -6.09
C HIS A 128 12.97 0.17 -6.78
N ILE A 129 13.05 1.38 -6.23
CA ILE A 129 13.89 2.47 -6.75
C ILE A 129 15.36 2.02 -6.77
N ILE A 130 15.87 1.56 -5.64
CA ILE A 130 17.15 0.86 -5.56
C ILE A 130 16.84 -0.63 -5.72
N PRO A 131 17.27 -1.27 -6.82
CA PRO A 131 16.97 -2.68 -7.09
C PRO A 131 17.57 -3.64 -6.05
N GLY A 132 16.96 -4.81 -5.91
CA GLY A 132 17.45 -5.84 -5.00
C GLY A 132 18.88 -6.32 -5.29
N GLU A 133 19.17 -6.65 -6.55
CA GLU A 133 20.50 -7.15 -6.95
C GLU A 133 21.12 -6.37 -8.12
N GLY A 134 20.29 -5.75 -8.94
CA GLY A 134 20.66 -5.22 -10.24
C GLY A 134 20.87 -6.34 -11.28
N ARG A 135 20.72 -6.00 -12.52
CA ARG A 135 20.93 -6.91 -13.65
C ARG A 135 22.29 -6.68 -14.35
N PHE A 136 22.69 -5.43 -14.45
CA PHE A 136 23.85 -5.00 -15.23
C PHE A 136 24.99 -4.50 -14.34
N ARG A 137 24.71 -3.81 -13.26
CA ARG A 137 25.68 -3.17 -12.35
C ARG A 137 25.54 -3.71 -10.93
N LYS A 138 25.66 -5.02 -10.79
CA LYS A 138 25.41 -5.73 -9.52
C LYS A 138 26.20 -5.17 -8.32
N ALA A 139 27.48 -4.88 -8.51
CA ALA A 139 28.33 -4.32 -7.45
C ALA A 139 27.83 -2.95 -6.98
N ASP A 140 27.47 -2.07 -7.92
CA ASP A 140 26.96 -0.74 -7.63
C ASP A 140 25.58 -0.80 -6.96
N MET A 141 24.69 -1.68 -7.43
CA MET A 141 23.38 -1.85 -6.80
C MET A 141 23.51 -2.41 -5.37
N ARG A 142 24.46 -3.33 -5.16
CA ARG A 142 24.78 -3.80 -3.80
C ARG A 142 25.32 -2.65 -2.92
N ALA A 143 26.19 -1.78 -3.44
CA ALA A 143 26.68 -0.61 -2.72
C ALA A 143 25.55 0.38 -2.39
N ALA A 144 24.67 0.67 -3.36
CA ALA A 144 23.51 1.53 -3.16
C ALA A 144 22.57 0.97 -2.07
N ARG A 145 22.29 -0.35 -2.10
CA ARG A 145 21.54 -1.03 -1.04
C ARG A 145 22.22 -0.92 0.31
N LEU A 146 23.53 -1.16 0.38
CA LEU A 146 24.25 -1.05 1.63
C LEU A 146 24.15 0.36 2.22
N ASN A 147 24.33 1.39 1.40
CA ASN A 147 24.15 2.79 1.81
C ASN A 147 22.72 3.05 2.32
N MET A 148 21.69 2.52 1.67
CA MET A 148 20.31 2.59 2.14
C MET A 148 20.13 1.92 3.51
N HIS A 149 20.70 0.74 3.68
CA HIS A 149 20.58 -0.06 4.91
C HIS A 149 21.38 0.54 6.08
N LEU A 150 22.44 1.32 5.83
CA LEU A 150 23.12 2.11 6.87
C LEU A 150 22.16 3.11 7.54
N HIS A 151 21.16 3.58 6.81
CA HIS A 151 20.11 4.46 7.33
C HIS A 151 18.88 3.70 7.89
N ARG A 152 18.98 2.39 8.04
CA ARG A 152 17.87 1.53 8.52
C ARG A 152 16.64 1.54 7.60
N VAL A 153 16.83 1.87 6.35
CA VAL A 153 15.80 1.73 5.31
C VAL A 153 15.92 0.33 4.70
N GLY A 154 14.90 -0.48 4.85
CA GLY A 154 14.83 -1.84 4.29
C GLY A 154 14.55 -1.81 2.79
N ILE A 155 14.77 -2.95 2.10
CA ILE A 155 14.54 -3.02 0.64
C ILE A 155 13.05 -2.81 0.31
N ASN A 156 12.13 -3.33 1.13
CA ASN A 156 10.69 -3.19 0.95
C ASN A 156 10.09 -1.99 1.69
N ASP A 157 10.91 -1.03 2.13
CA ASP A 157 10.46 0.23 2.71
C ASP A 157 9.71 1.06 1.63
N PRO A 158 8.56 1.68 1.94
CA PRO A 158 7.79 2.45 0.97
C PRO A 158 8.56 3.64 0.40
N ARG A 159 9.58 4.16 1.13
CA ARG A 159 10.49 5.18 0.59
C ARG A 159 11.31 4.70 -0.61
N ASN A 160 11.62 3.38 -0.64
CA ASN A 160 12.31 2.73 -1.77
C ASN A 160 11.36 2.20 -2.83
N GLY A 161 10.07 2.50 -2.76
CA GLY A 161 9.04 1.97 -3.64
C GLY A 161 8.34 3.04 -4.45
N VAL A 162 7.84 2.64 -5.63
CA VAL A 162 6.95 3.44 -6.46
C VAL A 162 6.03 2.51 -7.27
N TRP A 163 4.78 2.90 -7.45
CA TRP A 163 3.86 2.21 -8.35
C TRP A 163 4.10 2.66 -9.79
N LEU A 164 4.33 1.71 -10.69
CA LEU A 164 4.51 1.97 -12.12
C LEU A 164 3.63 1.03 -12.93
N MET A 165 3.13 1.53 -14.07
CA MET A 165 2.40 0.70 -15.03
C MET A 165 3.29 -0.46 -15.49
N ASN A 166 2.76 -1.69 -15.55
CA ASN A 166 3.54 -2.90 -15.84
C ASN A 166 4.18 -2.89 -17.25
N PHE A 167 3.37 -2.72 -18.30
CA PHE A 167 3.81 -2.81 -19.70
C PHE A 167 3.53 -1.52 -20.46
N ILE A 168 4.32 -1.27 -21.51
CA ILE A 168 4.14 -0.11 -22.40
C ILE A 168 2.77 -0.14 -23.11
N SER A 169 2.25 -1.31 -23.41
CA SER A 169 0.91 -1.48 -24.01
C SER A 169 -0.22 -0.98 -23.11
N ASN A 170 0.01 -0.90 -21.81
CA ASN A 170 -0.96 -0.41 -20.84
C ASN A 170 -0.76 1.07 -20.46
N ALA A 171 0.26 1.74 -21.01
CA ALA A 171 0.60 3.12 -20.66
C ALA A 171 -0.57 4.11 -20.90
N THR A 172 -1.39 3.87 -21.92
CA THR A 172 -2.57 4.70 -22.23
C THR A 172 -3.65 4.67 -21.12
N TYR A 173 -3.64 3.66 -20.25
CA TYR A 173 -4.56 3.52 -19.12
C TYR A 173 -3.99 4.10 -17.83
N ASN A 174 -2.78 4.65 -17.86
CA ASN A 174 -2.12 5.23 -16.70
C ASN A 174 -2.63 6.66 -16.42
N TRP A 175 -3.85 6.76 -15.93
CA TRP A 175 -4.47 8.05 -15.60
C TRP A 175 -3.82 8.73 -14.38
N ALA A 176 -3.22 7.97 -13.47
CA ALA A 176 -2.64 8.51 -12.24
C ALA A 176 -1.32 9.25 -12.49
N ASP A 177 -0.44 8.63 -13.27
CA ASP A 177 0.89 9.18 -13.59
C ASP A 177 1.22 8.94 -15.09
N PRO A 178 0.54 9.64 -16.02
CA PRO A 178 0.58 9.34 -17.46
C PRO A 178 1.96 9.50 -18.09
N GLN A 179 2.87 10.24 -17.45
CA GLN A 179 4.24 10.46 -17.92
C GLN A 179 5.23 9.47 -17.31
N SER A 180 4.81 8.62 -16.38
CA SER A 180 5.70 7.64 -15.76
C SER A 180 6.13 6.56 -16.75
N PRO A 181 7.38 6.05 -16.64
CA PRO A 181 7.83 4.97 -17.50
C PRO A 181 7.14 3.65 -17.12
N PRO A 182 6.88 2.76 -18.08
CA PRO A 182 6.44 1.41 -17.77
C PRO A 182 7.50 0.65 -16.96
N HIS A 183 7.08 -0.07 -15.92
CA HIS A 183 7.95 -0.81 -15.00
C HIS A 183 8.97 -1.69 -15.73
N ARG A 184 8.49 -2.52 -16.68
CA ARG A 184 9.35 -3.44 -17.43
C ARG A 184 10.41 -2.72 -18.30
N SER A 185 10.16 -1.48 -18.68
CA SER A 185 11.08 -0.68 -19.47
C SER A 185 12.22 -0.06 -18.67
N LEU A 186 12.13 0.00 -17.34
CA LEU A 186 13.17 0.53 -16.46
C LEU A 186 14.30 -0.45 -16.16
N HIS A 187 14.12 -1.76 -16.34
CA HIS A 187 15.16 -2.75 -16.06
C HIS A 187 16.29 -2.71 -17.11
N ARG A 188 17.05 -1.59 -17.13
CA ARG A 188 18.08 -1.26 -18.11
C ARG A 188 19.40 -0.87 -17.46
N TYR A 189 20.49 -0.99 -18.24
CA TYR A 189 21.83 -0.58 -17.84
C TYR A 189 21.86 0.90 -17.38
N ASN A 190 21.28 1.81 -18.17
CA ASN A 190 21.31 3.24 -17.89
C ASN A 190 20.49 3.60 -16.62
N TYR A 191 19.39 2.89 -16.35
CA TYR A 191 18.67 3.06 -15.07
C TYR A 191 19.59 2.74 -13.88
N GLU A 192 20.26 1.58 -13.91
CA GLU A 192 21.19 1.22 -12.85
C GLU A 192 22.38 2.19 -12.75
N THR A 193 22.82 2.77 -13.89
CA THR A 193 23.83 3.82 -13.89
C THR A 193 23.36 5.08 -13.16
N TRP A 194 22.13 5.52 -13.44
CA TRP A 194 21.52 6.66 -12.78
C TRP A 194 21.37 6.44 -11.26
N ILE A 195 20.86 5.27 -10.86
CA ILE A 195 20.73 4.91 -9.44
C ILE A 195 22.10 4.81 -8.76
N SER A 196 23.09 4.22 -9.44
CA SER A 196 24.47 4.15 -8.93
C SER A 196 25.06 5.54 -8.66
N ALA A 197 24.89 6.47 -9.59
CA ALA A 197 25.39 7.84 -9.44
C ALA A 197 24.80 8.55 -8.20
N LYS A 198 23.54 8.28 -7.90
CA LYS A 198 22.82 8.91 -6.77
C LYS A 198 23.06 8.23 -5.42
N PHE A 199 23.28 6.92 -5.40
CA PHE A 199 23.20 6.16 -4.15
C PHE A 199 24.42 5.27 -3.85
N ALA A 200 25.24 4.91 -4.84
CA ALA A 200 26.32 3.96 -4.63
C ALA A 200 27.66 4.62 -4.28
N ARG A 201 27.93 5.82 -4.78
CA ARG A 201 29.27 6.41 -4.76
C ARG A 201 29.60 7.20 -3.49
N THR A 202 28.61 7.75 -2.82
CA THR A 202 28.82 8.62 -1.64
C THR A 202 27.83 8.28 -0.53
N THR A 203 28.35 8.13 0.67
CA THR A 203 27.55 8.09 1.89
C THR A 203 27.17 9.52 2.27
N VAL A 204 25.90 9.77 2.49
CA VAL A 204 25.37 11.07 2.92
C VAL A 204 24.53 10.88 4.19
N GLU A 205 24.23 11.94 4.89
CA GLU A 205 23.33 11.90 6.03
C GLU A 205 21.94 11.34 5.67
N LYS A 206 21.28 10.68 6.62
CA LYS A 206 19.98 10.04 6.44
C LYS A 206 18.96 10.96 5.77
N LYS A 207 18.82 12.19 6.24
CA LYS A 207 17.89 13.18 5.67
C LYS A 207 18.12 13.43 4.18
N HIS A 208 19.38 13.57 3.78
CA HIS A 208 19.74 13.79 2.38
C HIS A 208 19.52 12.53 1.53
N PHE A 209 19.78 11.35 2.11
CA PHE A 209 19.52 10.08 1.43
C PHE A 209 18.01 9.89 1.15
N GLU A 210 17.18 10.10 2.15
CA GLU A 210 15.72 10.01 2.03
C GLU A 210 15.16 11.06 1.05
N ALA A 211 15.68 12.29 1.08
CA ALA A 211 15.31 13.31 0.10
C ALA A 211 15.64 12.90 -1.34
N ARG A 212 16.81 12.26 -1.56
CA ARG A 212 17.17 11.72 -2.89
C ARG A 212 16.23 10.59 -3.33
N LEU A 213 15.85 9.67 -2.43
CA LEU A 213 14.86 8.62 -2.74
C LEU A 213 13.54 9.25 -3.16
N PHE A 214 13.05 10.24 -2.40
CA PHE A 214 11.83 10.95 -2.72
C PHE A 214 11.92 11.68 -4.08
N GLN A 215 13.03 12.36 -4.37
CA GLN A 215 13.26 13.00 -5.66
C GLN A 215 13.23 12.00 -6.82
N VAL A 216 13.89 10.84 -6.68
CA VAL A 216 13.86 9.79 -7.71
C VAL A 216 12.45 9.23 -7.89
N LYS A 217 11.72 8.99 -6.80
CA LYS A 217 10.30 8.60 -6.84
C LYS A 217 9.49 9.61 -7.67
N MET A 218 9.64 10.90 -7.38
CA MET A 218 8.91 11.96 -8.10
C MET A 218 9.32 12.07 -9.56
N HIS A 219 10.61 11.93 -9.88
CA HIS A 219 11.10 11.89 -11.27
C HIS A 219 10.47 10.73 -12.04
N LEU A 220 10.37 9.53 -11.44
CA LEU A 220 9.73 8.38 -12.06
C LEU A 220 8.24 8.62 -12.28
N LYS A 221 7.52 9.14 -11.28
CA LYS A 221 6.10 9.43 -11.40
C LYS A 221 5.78 10.50 -12.46
N LYS A 222 6.61 11.54 -12.53
CA LYS A 222 6.37 12.70 -13.42
C LYS A 222 7.05 12.59 -14.78
N GLY A 223 7.78 11.50 -15.05
CA GLY A 223 8.53 11.35 -16.31
C GLY A 223 9.67 12.36 -16.50
N THR A 224 10.16 12.97 -15.41
CA THR A 224 11.20 14.01 -15.44
C THR A 224 12.62 13.47 -15.16
N TYR A 225 12.81 12.18 -15.25
CA TYR A 225 14.13 11.52 -15.17
C TYR A 225 14.96 11.84 -16.43
N PRO A 226 16.32 11.71 -16.38
CA PRO A 226 17.16 11.96 -17.54
C PRO A 226 16.74 11.07 -18.73
N GLU A 227 16.65 11.64 -19.93
CA GLU A 227 16.23 10.93 -21.14
C GLU A 227 17.05 9.65 -21.38
N LYS A 228 18.36 9.70 -21.11
CA LYS A 228 19.28 8.54 -21.25
C LYS A 228 18.85 7.32 -20.42
N VAL A 229 18.09 7.48 -19.35
CA VAL A 229 17.60 6.37 -18.52
C VAL A 229 16.84 5.35 -19.36
N MET A 230 16.02 5.81 -20.30
CA MET A 230 15.21 4.98 -21.18
C MET A 230 15.92 4.64 -22.51
N GLY A 231 17.07 5.23 -22.76
CA GLY A 231 17.87 5.02 -23.98
C GLY A 231 18.59 3.68 -24.07
N SER A 232 19.27 3.47 -25.17
CA SER A 232 20.19 2.33 -25.38
C SER A 232 21.33 2.38 -24.37
N LYS A 233 21.95 1.22 -24.11
CA LYS A 233 23.11 1.12 -23.19
C LYS A 233 24.21 2.12 -23.60
N ASP A 234 24.58 2.98 -22.65
CA ASP A 234 25.64 3.98 -22.81
C ASP A 234 26.70 3.78 -21.71
N ASN A 235 27.85 3.23 -22.07
CA ASN A 235 28.94 3.00 -21.13
C ASN A 235 29.72 4.29 -20.76
N SER A 236 29.57 5.37 -21.53
CA SER A 236 30.20 6.65 -21.27
C SER A 236 29.41 7.54 -20.34
N TRP A 237 28.12 7.26 -20.22
CA TRP A 237 27.25 8.01 -19.32
C TRP A 237 27.44 7.60 -17.86
N THR A 238 27.61 8.58 -17.00
CA THR A 238 27.91 8.37 -15.57
C THR A 238 26.73 8.55 -14.63
N GLY A 239 25.52 8.86 -15.16
CA GLY A 239 24.29 9.04 -14.39
C GLY A 239 23.93 10.47 -14.07
#